data_17204bcbc9322e5fc6c877407db1fe83
#
_entry.id   17204bcbc9322e5fc6c877407db1fe83
#
_cell.length_a   1.000
_cell.length_b   1.000
_cell.length_c   1.000
_cell.angle_alpha   90.00
_cell.angle_beta   90.00
_cell.angle_gamma   90.00
#
_symmetry.space_group_name_H-M   'P 1'
#
loop_
_entity.id
_entity.type
_entity.pdbx_description
1 polymer ?
#
loop_
_entity_poly.entity_id
_entity_poly.type
_entity_poly.pdbx_seq_one_letter_code
_entity_poly.pdbx_strand_id
1 'polypeptide(L)'
;MREQVYHKVDNRHPEALELEELGLKWLAEPMDKGGVHVAKVAASGRGFLDTELIPSTAITREAARAFGAALAITHAGGADWYGQPPLSYSGPGFMGRSRLDLIYEDAGENWGEFFSDHRIMPNLPPALANGSIDSAGAAVLE
;
A
#
# COMPACT_ATOMS: atom_id res chain seq x y z
N MET A 1 -9.76 -26.70 13.88
CA MET A 1 -10.23 -25.34 14.21
C MET A 1 -10.34 -24.59 12.88
N ARG A 2 -11.47 -23.95 12.57
CA ARG A 2 -11.53 -23.09 11.37
C ARG A 2 -10.71 -21.85 11.68
N GLU A 3 -9.74 -21.53 10.82
CA GLU A 3 -9.04 -20.25 10.90
C GLU A 3 -10.08 -19.12 10.82
N GLN A 4 -10.00 -18.17 11.73
CA GLN A 4 -10.86 -16.99 11.68
C GLN A 4 -10.30 -16.06 10.60
N VAL A 5 -11.18 -15.59 9.74
CA VAL A 5 -10.82 -14.68 8.64
C VAL A 5 -11.44 -13.31 8.83
N TYR A 6 -10.75 -12.30 8.36
CA TYR A 6 -11.30 -10.97 8.17
C TYR A 6 -11.83 -10.88 6.73
N HIS A 7 -13.15 -10.73 6.59
CA HIS A 7 -13.82 -10.65 5.30
C HIS A 7 -14.01 -9.20 4.86
N LYS A 8 -13.50 -8.85 3.69
CA LYS A 8 -13.61 -7.52 3.08
C LYS A 8 -14.36 -7.62 1.76
N VAL A 9 -15.28 -6.67 1.53
CA VAL A 9 -16.04 -6.55 0.28
C VAL A 9 -15.95 -5.13 -0.27
N ASP A 10 -15.63 -4.99 -1.54
CA ASP A 10 -15.76 -3.75 -2.30
C ASP A 10 -16.33 -4.03 -3.70
N ASN A 11 -17.60 -3.68 -3.89
CA ASN A 11 -18.30 -3.84 -5.16
C ASN A 11 -18.16 -2.60 -6.07
N ARG A 12 -17.63 -1.48 -5.55
CA ARG A 12 -17.42 -0.25 -6.34
C ARG A 12 -16.08 -0.26 -7.04
N HIS A 13 -15.06 -0.77 -6.34
CA HIS A 13 -13.69 -0.88 -6.84
C HIS A 13 -13.15 -2.27 -6.56
N PRO A 14 -13.68 -3.32 -7.25
CA PRO A 14 -13.23 -4.70 -7.03
C PRO A 14 -11.74 -4.89 -7.34
N GLU A 15 -11.17 -4.09 -8.24
CA GLU A 15 -9.76 -4.04 -8.56
C GLU A 15 -8.87 -3.55 -7.41
N ALA A 16 -9.42 -2.79 -6.45
CA ALA A 16 -8.67 -2.38 -5.26
C ALA A 16 -8.38 -3.58 -4.35
N LEU A 17 -9.30 -4.55 -4.27
CA LEU A 17 -9.08 -5.78 -3.50
C LEU A 17 -8.11 -6.74 -4.20
N GLU A 18 -8.09 -6.75 -5.54
CA GLU A 18 -7.08 -7.48 -6.31
C GLU A 18 -5.68 -6.90 -6.07
N LEU A 19 -5.55 -5.56 -6.11
CA LEU A 19 -4.30 -4.88 -5.78
C LEU A 19 -3.86 -5.18 -4.34
N GLU A 20 -4.79 -5.17 -3.38
CA GLU A 20 -4.51 -5.50 -1.98
C GLU A 20 -4.05 -6.96 -1.83
N GLU A 21 -4.70 -7.90 -2.49
CA GLU A 21 -4.30 -9.31 -2.50
C GLU A 21 -2.87 -9.49 -2.99
N LEU A 22 -2.56 -8.93 -4.17
CA LEU A 22 -1.23 -9.05 -4.78
C LEU A 22 -0.17 -8.30 -3.96
N GLY A 23 -0.53 -7.14 -3.40
CA GLY A 23 0.32 -6.38 -2.50
C GLY A 23 0.66 -7.14 -1.22
N LEU A 24 -0.32 -7.81 -0.60
CA LEU A 24 -0.09 -8.65 0.59
C LEU A 24 0.85 -9.83 0.27
N LYS A 25 0.66 -10.48 -0.88
CA LYS A 25 1.55 -11.57 -1.34
C LYS A 25 2.98 -11.08 -1.54
N TRP A 26 3.15 -9.91 -2.18
CA TRP A 26 4.47 -9.31 -2.38
C TRP A 26 5.14 -8.93 -1.07
N LEU A 27 4.43 -8.25 -0.17
CA LEU A 27 4.93 -7.88 1.16
C LEU A 27 5.30 -9.08 2.03
N ALA A 28 4.72 -10.25 1.77
CA ALA A 28 5.01 -11.49 2.49
C ALA A 28 6.32 -12.17 2.04
N GLU A 29 6.87 -11.85 0.86
CA GLU A 29 8.08 -12.50 0.33
C GLU A 29 9.29 -12.43 1.28
N PRO A 30 9.57 -11.33 1.99
CA PRO A 30 10.68 -11.28 2.93
C PRO A 30 10.42 -11.93 4.31
N MET A 31 9.24 -12.52 4.56
CA MET A 31 8.91 -13.09 5.87
C MET A 31 9.85 -14.20 6.30
N ASP A 32 10.28 -15.07 5.39
CA ASP A 32 11.22 -16.16 5.64
C ASP A 32 12.65 -15.66 5.98
N LYS A 33 12.95 -14.39 5.65
CA LYS A 33 14.22 -13.72 5.97
C LYS A 33 14.13 -12.88 7.26
N GLY A 34 13.01 -12.97 7.99
CA GLY A 34 12.77 -12.21 9.20
C GLY A 34 11.99 -10.89 8.99
N GLY A 35 11.36 -10.72 7.84
CA GLY A 35 10.44 -9.63 7.57
C GLY A 35 9.19 -9.66 8.46
N VAL A 36 8.41 -8.60 8.44
CA VAL A 36 7.15 -8.47 9.20
C VAL A 36 6.18 -9.58 8.84
N HIS A 37 5.48 -10.12 9.84
CA HIS A 37 4.33 -10.97 9.57
C HIS A 37 3.26 -10.19 8.80
N VAL A 38 2.90 -10.69 7.63
CA VAL A 38 1.86 -10.14 6.75
C VAL A 38 0.65 -11.05 6.81
N ALA A 39 -0.55 -10.47 6.95
CA ALA A 39 -1.79 -11.23 6.99
C ALA A 39 -1.93 -12.11 5.75
N LYS A 40 -2.09 -13.41 5.96
CA LYS A 40 -2.20 -14.39 4.88
C LYS A 40 -3.52 -14.22 4.15
N VAL A 41 -3.49 -14.22 2.83
CA VAL A 41 -4.69 -14.31 2.00
C VAL A 41 -5.27 -15.73 2.11
N ALA A 42 -6.48 -15.86 2.62
CA ALA A 42 -7.18 -17.12 2.78
C ALA A 42 -8.06 -17.47 1.57
N ALA A 43 -8.73 -16.46 1.01
CA ALA A 43 -9.51 -16.58 -0.22
C ALA A 43 -9.65 -15.18 -0.86
N SER A 44 -9.85 -15.15 -2.15
CA SER A 44 -10.11 -13.92 -2.90
C SER A 44 -10.99 -14.18 -4.11
N GLY A 45 -11.61 -13.13 -4.62
CA GLY A 45 -12.40 -13.16 -5.83
C GLY A 45 -12.87 -11.76 -6.19
N ARG A 46 -13.64 -11.65 -7.26
CA ARG A 46 -14.11 -10.36 -7.69
C ARG A 46 -14.96 -9.68 -6.62
N GLY A 47 -14.43 -8.60 -6.02
CA GLY A 47 -15.12 -7.78 -5.04
C GLY A 47 -15.10 -8.33 -3.61
N PHE A 48 -14.32 -9.37 -3.31
CA PHE A 48 -14.08 -9.81 -1.94
C PHE A 48 -12.64 -10.26 -1.72
N LEU A 49 -12.19 -10.14 -0.48
CA LEU A 49 -10.89 -10.60 0.00
C LEU A 49 -11.03 -11.09 1.44
N ASP A 50 -10.63 -12.33 1.67
CA ASP A 50 -10.52 -12.94 2.99
C ASP A 50 -9.06 -13.03 3.39
N THR A 51 -8.71 -12.44 4.52
CA THR A 51 -7.36 -12.51 5.07
C THR A 51 -7.39 -13.13 6.45
N GLU A 52 -6.23 -13.58 6.91
CA GLU A 52 -6.02 -13.98 8.29
C GLU A 52 -6.52 -12.89 9.25
N LEU A 53 -7.31 -13.26 10.24
CA LEU A 53 -7.70 -12.37 11.32
C LEU A 53 -6.58 -12.33 12.35
N ILE A 54 -5.86 -11.21 12.41
CA ILE A 54 -4.80 -10.98 13.40
C ILE A 54 -5.44 -10.40 14.67
N PRO A 55 -5.40 -11.11 15.81
CA PRO A 55 -5.95 -10.61 17.07
C PRO A 55 -5.20 -9.37 17.56
N SER A 56 -5.93 -8.32 17.91
CA SER A 56 -5.34 -7.13 18.52
C SER A 56 -4.90 -7.41 19.95
N THR A 57 -3.74 -6.88 20.34
CA THR A 57 -3.21 -6.92 21.69
C THR A 57 -2.55 -5.60 22.05
N ALA A 58 -2.27 -5.39 23.35
CA ALA A 58 -1.54 -4.21 23.79
C ALA A 58 -0.10 -4.26 23.26
N ILE A 59 0.36 -3.13 22.73
CA ILE A 59 1.73 -2.99 22.25
C ILE A 59 2.69 -2.87 23.44
N THR A 60 3.78 -3.64 23.40
CA THR A 60 4.91 -3.49 24.33
C THR A 60 6.10 -2.81 23.63
N ARG A 61 7.04 -2.29 24.42
CA ARG A 61 8.26 -1.68 23.87
C ARG A 61 9.13 -2.71 23.11
N GLU A 62 9.17 -3.95 23.59
CA GLU A 62 9.87 -5.04 22.93
C GLU A 62 9.21 -5.39 21.60
N ALA A 63 7.88 -5.53 21.58
CA ALA A 63 7.12 -5.81 20.36
C ALA A 63 7.32 -4.70 19.31
N ALA A 64 7.29 -3.41 19.73
CA ALA A 64 7.54 -2.29 18.83
C ALA A 64 8.96 -2.32 18.25
N ARG A 65 9.97 -2.67 19.03
CA ARG A 65 11.35 -2.82 18.56
C ARG A 65 11.50 -3.98 17.57
N ALA A 66 10.95 -5.13 17.91
CA ALA A 66 10.98 -6.32 17.05
C ALA A 66 10.28 -6.03 15.72
N PHE A 67 9.10 -5.37 15.76
CA PHE A 67 8.38 -4.95 14.57
C PHE A 67 9.22 -4.01 13.70
N GLY A 68 9.86 -2.98 14.29
CA GLY A 68 10.70 -2.04 13.54
C GLY A 68 11.88 -2.71 12.86
N ALA A 69 12.53 -3.68 13.52
CA ALA A 69 13.61 -4.46 12.92
C ALA A 69 13.12 -5.33 11.75
N ALA A 70 12.00 -6.02 11.93
CA ALA A 70 11.38 -6.83 10.89
C ALA A 70 10.88 -5.98 9.71
N LEU A 71 10.32 -4.78 9.99
CA LEU A 71 9.86 -3.84 8.96
C LEU A 71 11.03 -3.35 8.09
N ALA A 72 12.20 -3.12 8.66
CA ALA A 72 13.39 -2.76 7.90
C ALA A 72 13.79 -3.87 6.91
N ILE A 73 13.64 -5.14 7.30
CA ILE A 73 13.89 -6.29 6.40
C ILE A 73 12.86 -6.33 5.28
N THR A 74 11.58 -6.11 5.60
CA THR A 74 10.52 -6.04 4.58
C THR A 74 10.79 -4.92 3.58
N HIS A 75 11.18 -3.72 4.05
CA HIS A 75 11.51 -2.59 3.17
C HIS A 75 12.76 -2.86 2.33
N ALA A 76 13.74 -3.60 2.85
CA ALA A 76 14.92 -3.97 2.09
C ALA A 76 14.64 -4.98 0.96
N GLY A 77 13.45 -5.62 0.96
CA GLY A 77 12.98 -6.42 -0.17
C GLY A 77 12.81 -5.58 -1.45
N GLY A 78 12.47 -4.30 -1.26
CA GLY A 78 12.50 -3.28 -2.31
C GLY A 78 11.51 -3.50 -3.46
N ALA A 79 11.71 -2.68 -4.46
CA ALA A 79 11.09 -2.73 -5.77
C ALA A 79 12.18 -2.29 -6.78
N ASP A 80 11.97 -2.56 -8.07
CA ASP A 80 12.97 -2.22 -9.09
C ASP A 80 12.95 -0.71 -9.41
N TRP A 81 11.77 -0.06 -9.25
CA TRP A 81 11.59 1.39 -9.40
C TRP A 81 10.50 1.92 -8.47
N TYR A 82 10.41 3.25 -8.33
CA TYR A 82 9.40 3.90 -7.51
C TYR A 82 8.02 3.77 -8.15
N GLY A 83 7.01 3.43 -7.32
CA GLY A 83 5.63 3.29 -7.78
C GLY A 83 5.32 2.00 -8.53
N GLN A 84 6.27 1.07 -8.59
CA GLN A 84 6.08 -0.25 -9.20
C GLN A 84 4.86 -0.96 -8.59
N PRO A 85 3.95 -1.48 -9.42
CA PRO A 85 2.86 -2.33 -8.94
C PRO A 85 3.34 -3.72 -8.57
N PRO A 86 2.56 -4.48 -7.78
CA PRO A 86 2.78 -5.91 -7.62
C PRO A 86 2.82 -6.64 -8.97
N LEU A 87 3.64 -7.67 -9.08
CA LEU A 87 3.71 -8.49 -10.28
C LEU A 87 2.32 -9.00 -10.69
N SER A 88 2.07 -9.01 -12.00
CA SER A 88 0.80 -9.44 -12.62
C SER A 88 -0.39 -8.51 -12.40
N TYR A 89 -0.24 -7.38 -11.72
CA TYR A 89 -1.28 -6.37 -11.63
C TYR A 89 -1.17 -5.36 -12.76
N SER A 90 -2.30 -5.05 -13.40
CA SER A 90 -2.38 -4.08 -14.51
C SER A 90 -3.54 -3.08 -14.38
N GLY A 91 -4.17 -3.06 -13.20
CA GLY A 91 -5.30 -2.16 -12.90
C GLY A 91 -4.85 -0.83 -12.29
N PRO A 92 -5.79 0.05 -11.94
CA PRO A 92 -5.49 1.33 -11.31
C PRO A 92 -5.00 1.16 -9.86
N GLY A 93 -4.09 2.04 -9.42
CA GLY A 93 -3.70 2.13 -8.02
C GLY A 93 -4.77 2.76 -7.13
N PHE A 94 -4.70 2.41 -5.85
CA PHE A 94 -5.60 2.95 -4.83
C PHE A 94 -4.85 3.26 -3.53
N MET A 95 -5.23 4.35 -2.89
CA MET A 95 -4.90 4.67 -1.51
C MET A 95 -6.23 4.91 -0.78
N GLY A 96 -6.72 3.88 -0.09
CA GLY A 96 -8.09 3.85 0.41
C GLY A 96 -9.10 3.92 -0.74
N ARG A 97 -9.85 5.04 -0.85
CA ARG A 97 -10.81 5.27 -1.93
C ARG A 97 -10.29 6.19 -3.03
N SER A 98 -9.14 6.78 -2.84
CA SER A 98 -8.53 7.70 -3.81
C SER A 98 -7.70 6.92 -4.83
N ARG A 99 -7.70 7.39 -6.05
CA ARG A 99 -6.80 6.88 -7.09
C ARG A 99 -5.37 7.22 -6.73
N LEU A 100 -4.46 6.31 -7.07
CA LEU A 100 -3.03 6.45 -6.92
C LEU A 100 -2.37 6.00 -8.22
N ASP A 101 -1.44 6.80 -8.74
CA ASP A 101 -0.69 6.41 -9.92
C ASP A 101 0.26 5.26 -9.58
N LEU A 102 0.17 4.19 -10.37
CA LEU A 102 1.15 3.11 -10.42
C LEU A 102 2.02 3.28 -11.65
N ILE A 103 3.31 3.06 -11.50
CA ILE A 103 4.29 3.25 -12.56
C ILE A 103 4.65 1.89 -13.13
N TYR A 104 4.24 1.62 -14.37
CA TYR A 104 4.36 0.31 -15.01
C TYR A 104 5.69 0.10 -15.74
N GLU A 105 6.42 1.18 -15.98
CA GLU A 105 7.73 1.15 -16.63
C GLU A 105 8.67 2.08 -15.86
N ASP A 106 9.91 1.67 -15.66
CA ASP A 106 10.92 2.50 -15.01
C ASP A 106 11.22 3.74 -15.89
N ALA A 107 10.84 4.92 -15.40
CA ALA A 107 11.12 6.20 -16.05
C ALA A 107 12.51 6.75 -15.71
N GLY A 108 13.27 6.08 -14.84
CA GLY A 108 14.57 6.55 -14.36
C GLY A 108 14.49 7.73 -13.41
N GLU A 109 13.31 8.00 -12.85
CA GLU A 109 13.08 9.12 -11.92
C GLU A 109 13.81 8.89 -10.60
N ASN A 110 14.34 9.96 -10.02
CA ASN A 110 14.76 9.93 -8.61
C ASN A 110 13.53 10.05 -7.68
N TRP A 111 13.73 9.76 -6.39
CA TRP A 111 12.66 9.81 -5.39
C TRP A 111 11.92 11.16 -5.36
N GLY A 112 12.65 12.29 -5.49
CA GLY A 112 12.05 13.62 -5.41
C GLY A 112 11.09 13.89 -6.57
N GLU A 113 11.51 13.57 -7.79
CA GLU A 113 10.71 13.67 -9.02
C GLU A 113 9.48 12.79 -8.92
N PHE A 114 9.66 11.49 -8.64
CA PHE A 114 8.57 10.56 -8.47
C PHE A 114 7.57 11.03 -7.40
N PHE A 115 8.04 11.46 -6.23
CA PHE A 115 7.15 11.84 -5.14
C PHE A 115 6.40 13.14 -5.45
N SER A 116 7.06 14.13 -6.06
CA SER A 116 6.41 15.34 -6.56
C SER A 116 5.32 15.00 -7.57
N ASP A 117 5.68 14.36 -8.67
CA ASP A 117 4.83 14.26 -9.85
C ASP A 117 3.69 13.26 -9.69
N HIS A 118 3.90 12.17 -8.92
CA HIS A 118 2.93 11.11 -8.75
C HIS A 118 2.26 11.05 -7.38
N ARG A 119 2.70 11.85 -6.39
CA ARG A 119 2.14 11.82 -5.03
C ARG A 119 1.65 13.18 -4.54
N ILE A 120 2.33 14.27 -4.89
CA ILE A 120 1.96 15.63 -4.44
C ILE A 120 1.09 16.32 -5.50
N MET A 121 1.63 16.53 -6.69
CA MET A 121 1.01 17.36 -7.72
C MET A 121 -0.38 16.90 -8.16
N PRO A 122 -0.68 15.59 -8.34
CA PRO A 122 -2.02 15.14 -8.69
C PRO A 122 -3.10 15.41 -7.61
N ASN A 123 -2.67 15.53 -6.35
CA ASN A 123 -3.56 15.78 -5.21
C ASN A 123 -3.75 17.28 -4.89
N LEU A 124 -2.94 18.15 -5.45
CA LEU A 124 -2.97 19.59 -5.16
C LEU A 124 -4.27 20.26 -5.65
N PRO A 125 -4.73 20.07 -6.92
CA PRO A 125 -5.98 20.67 -7.37
C PRO A 125 -7.22 20.28 -6.55
N PRO A 126 -7.47 19.01 -6.22
CA PRO A 126 -8.60 18.65 -5.37
C PRO A 126 -8.47 19.16 -3.93
N ALA A 127 -7.25 19.28 -3.38
CA ALA A 127 -7.01 19.84 -2.05
C ALA A 127 -7.31 21.34 -2.00
N LEU A 128 -6.97 22.09 -3.04
CA LEU A 128 -7.36 23.49 -3.22
C LEU A 128 -8.89 23.62 -3.35
N ALA A 129 -9.51 22.81 -4.20
CA ALA A 129 -10.95 22.88 -4.47
C ALA A 129 -11.81 22.59 -3.23
N ASN A 130 -11.36 21.71 -2.32
CA ASN A 130 -12.08 21.37 -1.10
C ASN A 130 -11.67 22.20 0.13
N GLY A 131 -10.71 23.13 -0.02
CA GLY A 131 -10.22 24.00 1.05
C GLY A 131 -9.30 23.33 2.07
N SER A 132 -8.75 22.15 1.76
CA SER A 132 -7.76 21.46 2.63
C SER A 132 -6.41 22.17 2.64
N ILE A 133 -6.11 22.92 1.59
CA ILE A 133 -4.94 23.82 1.47
C ILE A 133 -5.40 25.14 0.81
N ASP A 134 -4.81 26.24 1.20
CA ASP A 134 -5.02 27.53 0.54
C ASP A 134 -3.98 27.78 -0.57
N SER A 135 -4.16 28.87 -1.33
CA SER A 135 -3.26 29.20 -2.42
C SER A 135 -1.82 29.54 -1.96
N ALA A 136 -1.66 30.02 -0.73
CA ALA A 136 -0.33 30.30 -0.17
C ALA A 136 0.39 29.00 0.19
N GLY A 137 -0.34 28.02 0.76
CA GLY A 137 0.18 26.68 1.03
C GLY A 137 0.49 25.91 -0.25
N ALA A 138 -0.36 26.04 -1.29
CA ALA A 138 -0.12 25.42 -2.58
C ALA A 138 1.17 25.92 -3.24
N ALA A 139 1.40 27.24 -3.22
CA ALA A 139 2.60 27.86 -3.80
C ALA A 139 3.93 27.44 -3.11
N VAL A 140 3.86 26.80 -1.95
CA VAL A 140 5.06 26.22 -1.29
C VAL A 140 5.39 24.83 -1.84
N LEU A 141 4.38 24.14 -2.42
CA LEU A 141 4.52 22.79 -2.95
C LEU A 141 4.87 22.76 -4.44
N GLU A 142 4.57 23.83 -5.17
CA GLU A 142 4.95 24.05 -6.58
C GLU A 142 6.42 24.51 -6.71
#